data_35c7a4e7bceca4dec6352e5385367dbc
#
_entry.id   35c7a4e7bceca4dec6352e5385367dbc
#
_cell.length_a   1.000
_cell.length_b   1.000
_cell.length_c   1.000
_cell.angle_alpha   90.00
_cell.angle_beta   90.00
_cell.angle_gamma   90.00
#
_symmetry.space_group_name_H-M   'P 1'
#
loop_
_entity.id
_entity.type
_entity.pdbx_description
1 polymer ?
#
loop_
_entity_poly.entity_id
_entity_poly.type
_entity_poly.pdbx_seq_one_letter_code
_entity_poly.pdbx_strand_id
1 'polypeptide(L)'
;MAGVGRVNGYANGLVSIRNPATISVVDEFCHALGGKKPIHSILIANNGMAAVKFIRSVRTWAYETFGTEKAILLVAMATPEDMRINAEHIRIADQFVEVPGGTNNNNYANVQLIVEVCIINPVLCIFEFSLC
;
A
#
# COMPACT_ATOMS: atom_id res chain seq x y z
N MET A 1 -2.78 2.95 -24.03
CA MET A 1 -2.75 2.51 -22.62
C MET A 1 -1.70 3.32 -21.89
N ALA A 2 -2.09 4.11 -20.93
CA ALA A 2 -1.12 4.71 -20.02
C ALA A 2 -0.50 3.56 -19.20
N GLY A 3 0.82 3.39 -19.32
CA GLY A 3 1.51 2.34 -18.59
C GLY A 3 1.39 2.55 -17.08
N VAL A 4 1.09 1.50 -16.37
CA VAL A 4 1.15 1.50 -14.90
C VAL A 4 2.62 1.62 -14.52
N GLY A 5 2.97 2.69 -13.80
CA GLY A 5 4.33 2.92 -13.32
C GLY A 5 4.79 1.80 -12.37
N ARG A 6 6.08 1.51 -12.40
CA ARG A 6 6.70 0.67 -11.38
C ARG A 6 6.73 1.40 -10.03
N VAL A 7 6.72 0.65 -8.94
CA VAL A 7 6.86 1.19 -7.59
C VAL A 7 8.16 1.99 -7.49
N ASN A 8 8.04 3.28 -7.26
CA ASN A 8 9.19 4.13 -6.94
C ASN A 8 9.37 4.16 -5.43
N GLY A 9 10.32 3.37 -4.94
CA GLY A 9 10.72 3.44 -3.53
C GLY A 9 11.61 4.65 -3.29
N TYR A 10 11.37 5.40 -2.23
CA TYR A 10 12.37 6.32 -1.73
C TYR A 10 13.60 5.54 -1.27
N ALA A 11 14.74 5.86 -1.89
CA ALA A 11 16.08 5.46 -1.56
C ALA A 11 16.34 3.95 -1.42
N ASN A 12 17.15 3.48 -2.35
CA ASN A 12 17.81 2.19 -2.31
C ASN A 12 16.86 1.00 -2.37
N GLY A 13 16.47 0.71 -3.58
CA GLY A 13 15.74 -0.45 -4.07
C GLY A 13 16.22 -1.81 -3.63
N LEU A 14 16.20 -2.03 -2.36
CA LEU A 14 16.05 -3.33 -1.80
C LEU A 14 14.56 -3.49 -1.52
N VAL A 15 13.83 -3.94 -2.56
CA VAL A 15 12.79 -4.92 -2.28
C VAL A 15 13.51 -5.90 -1.35
N SER A 16 13.20 -5.86 -0.07
CA SER A 16 13.73 -6.83 0.86
C SER A 16 13.31 -8.18 0.30
N ILE A 17 14.24 -8.84 -0.39
CA ILE A 17 14.11 -10.24 -0.72
C ILE A 17 14.06 -10.88 0.65
N ARG A 18 12.84 -11.12 1.14
CA ARG A 18 12.64 -11.82 2.40
C ARG A 18 13.42 -13.11 2.27
N ASN A 19 14.40 -13.27 3.12
CA ASN A 19 15.10 -14.54 3.22
C ASN A 19 14.02 -15.60 3.50
N PRO A 20 13.79 -16.58 2.62
CA PRO A 20 12.71 -17.54 2.77
C PRO A 20 12.80 -18.39 4.05
N ALA A 21 13.88 -18.26 4.80
CA ALA A 21 14.10 -18.97 6.07
C ALA A 21 13.64 -18.19 7.31
N THR A 22 13.22 -16.93 7.20
CA THR A 22 12.81 -16.14 8.39
C THR A 22 11.30 -15.94 8.37
N ILE A 23 10.62 -16.65 9.27
CA ILE A 23 9.19 -16.45 9.55
C ILE A 23 9.05 -15.03 10.11
N SER A 24 8.20 -14.20 9.50
CA SER A 24 7.98 -12.84 9.96
C SER A 24 7.02 -12.80 11.15
N VAL A 25 7.10 -11.77 11.97
CA VAL A 25 6.15 -11.56 13.08
C VAL A 25 4.69 -11.53 12.61
N VAL A 26 4.45 -11.09 11.37
CA VAL A 26 3.11 -11.11 10.76
C VAL A 26 2.66 -12.52 10.43
N ASP A 27 3.58 -13.40 9.97
CA ASP A 27 3.26 -14.80 9.71
C ASP A 27 2.90 -15.53 11.01
N GLU A 28 3.71 -15.33 12.06
CA GLU A 28 3.46 -15.94 13.39
C GLU A 28 2.11 -15.49 13.95
N PHE A 29 1.83 -14.20 13.90
CA PHE A 29 0.56 -13.64 14.36
C PHE A 29 -0.64 -14.20 13.59
N CYS A 30 -0.55 -14.25 12.25
CA CYS A 30 -1.58 -14.80 11.39
C CYS A 30 -1.88 -16.26 11.75
N HIS A 31 -0.84 -17.08 11.88
CA HIS A 31 -0.99 -18.52 12.19
C HIS A 31 -1.52 -18.73 13.61
N ALA A 32 -1.07 -17.95 14.60
CA ALA A 32 -1.55 -18.03 15.98
C ALA A 32 -3.05 -17.75 16.10
N LEU A 33 -3.62 -16.92 15.21
CA LEU A 33 -5.05 -16.65 15.13
C LEU A 33 -5.82 -17.60 14.19
N GLY A 34 -5.17 -18.65 13.67
CA GLY A 34 -5.78 -19.62 12.77
C GLY A 34 -5.90 -19.14 11.31
N GLY A 35 -5.25 -18.03 10.96
CA GLY A 35 -5.18 -17.51 9.58
C GLY A 35 -4.28 -18.38 8.71
N LYS A 36 -4.63 -18.47 7.41
CA LYS A 36 -3.89 -19.27 6.44
C LYS A 36 -2.98 -18.46 5.53
N LYS A 37 -3.26 -17.15 5.40
CA LYS A 37 -2.56 -16.27 4.47
C LYS A 37 -2.25 -14.93 5.16
N PRO A 38 -1.02 -14.73 5.60
CA PRO A 38 -0.61 -13.47 6.21
C PRO A 38 -0.60 -12.33 5.20
N ILE A 39 -0.99 -11.13 5.63
CA ILE A 39 -0.97 -9.92 4.84
C ILE A 39 0.30 -9.13 5.19
N HIS A 40 1.21 -9.01 4.23
CA HIS A 40 2.48 -8.32 4.39
C HIS A 40 2.52 -6.93 3.77
N SER A 41 1.60 -6.67 2.82
CA SER A 41 1.53 -5.40 2.10
C SER A 41 0.10 -5.04 1.77
N ILE A 42 -0.20 -3.76 1.81
CA ILE A 42 -1.52 -3.20 1.52
C ILE A 42 -1.36 -2.10 0.47
N LEU A 43 -2.11 -2.19 -0.63
CA LEU A 43 -2.26 -1.10 -1.58
C LEU A 43 -3.35 -0.14 -1.08
N ILE A 44 -3.04 1.14 -1.06
CA ILE A 44 -3.96 2.21 -0.70
C ILE A 44 -4.45 2.86 -1.98
N ALA A 45 -5.61 2.40 -2.44
CA ALA A 45 -6.31 2.91 -3.62
C ALA A 45 -7.26 4.04 -3.22
N ASN A 46 -6.74 5.02 -2.50
CA ASN A 46 -7.45 6.19 -2.02
C ASN A 46 -6.48 7.34 -1.81
N ASN A 47 -6.99 8.57 -1.69
CA ASN A 47 -6.20 9.77 -1.44
C ASN A 47 -6.74 10.60 -0.27
N GLY A 48 -6.13 11.76 -0.06
CA GLY A 48 -6.58 12.72 0.93
C GLY A 48 -6.62 12.16 2.36
N MET A 49 -7.57 12.67 3.15
CA MET A 49 -7.67 12.39 4.59
C MET A 49 -8.04 10.94 4.89
N ALA A 50 -8.81 10.28 4.02
CA ALA A 50 -9.17 8.88 4.18
C ALA A 50 -7.90 7.98 4.13
N ALA A 51 -7.05 8.19 3.14
CA ALA A 51 -5.78 7.48 3.03
C ALA A 51 -4.85 7.77 4.22
N VAL A 52 -4.73 9.04 4.62
CA VAL A 52 -3.90 9.44 5.78
C VAL A 52 -4.36 8.76 7.07
N LYS A 53 -5.66 8.79 7.35
CA LYS A 53 -6.23 8.15 8.56
C LYS A 53 -6.01 6.65 8.53
N PHE A 54 -6.20 6.01 7.40
CA PHE A 54 -5.96 4.57 7.25
C PHE A 54 -4.50 4.22 7.55
N ILE A 55 -3.54 4.89 6.91
CA ILE A 55 -2.11 4.67 7.12
C ILE A 55 -1.75 4.82 8.61
N ARG A 56 -2.19 5.90 9.25
CA ARG A 56 -1.93 6.15 10.67
C ARG A 56 -2.52 5.07 11.56
N SER A 57 -3.75 4.63 11.28
CA SER A 57 -4.40 3.57 12.06
C SER A 57 -3.66 2.23 11.94
N VAL A 58 -3.25 1.85 10.72
CA VAL A 58 -2.48 0.61 10.51
C VAL A 58 -1.13 0.68 11.21
N ARG A 59 -0.43 1.83 11.18
CA ARG A 59 0.85 1.99 11.86
C ARG A 59 0.73 1.91 13.37
N THR A 60 -0.29 2.55 13.94
CA THR A 60 -0.56 2.47 15.39
C THR A 60 -0.84 1.03 15.79
N TRP A 61 -1.74 0.36 15.08
CA TRP A 61 -2.06 -1.04 15.34
C TRP A 61 -0.83 -1.97 15.17
N ALA A 62 -0.03 -1.76 14.12
CA ALA A 62 1.17 -2.54 13.90
C ALA A 62 2.20 -2.36 15.02
N TYR A 63 2.37 -1.14 15.50
CA TYR A 63 3.24 -0.87 16.63
C TYR A 63 2.74 -1.54 17.93
N GLU A 64 1.46 -1.43 18.23
CA GLU A 64 0.86 -2.05 19.42
C GLU A 64 0.92 -3.58 19.37
N THR A 65 0.77 -4.16 18.17
CA THR A 65 0.73 -5.62 17.98
C THR A 65 2.11 -6.25 17.82
N PHE A 66 3.02 -5.60 17.08
CA PHE A 66 4.30 -6.17 16.65
C PHE A 66 5.52 -5.44 17.21
N GLY A 67 5.33 -4.32 17.91
CA GLY A 67 6.43 -3.47 18.39
C GLY A 67 7.12 -2.64 17.29
N THR A 68 6.59 -2.67 16.08
CA THR A 68 7.10 -1.87 14.95
C THR A 68 5.97 -1.41 14.05
N GLU A 69 5.95 -0.13 13.71
CA GLU A 69 4.97 0.42 12.78
C GLU A 69 5.17 0.00 11.31
N LYS A 70 6.31 -0.62 11.01
CA LYS A 70 6.72 -1.06 9.66
C LYS A 70 6.50 -2.56 9.42
N ALA A 71 5.75 -3.24 10.27
CA ALA A 71 5.48 -4.67 10.12
C ALA A 71 4.73 -5.00 8.81
N ILE A 72 3.85 -4.08 8.36
CA ILE A 72 3.11 -4.19 7.11
C ILE A 72 3.56 -3.06 6.18
N LEU A 73 3.89 -3.42 4.94
CA LEU A 73 4.27 -2.47 3.89
C LEU A 73 3.02 -1.75 3.35
N LEU A 74 3.04 -0.43 3.37
CA LEU A 74 1.95 0.40 2.86
C LEU A 74 2.37 1.06 1.54
N VAL A 75 1.65 0.75 0.47
CA VAL A 75 1.91 1.23 -0.88
C VAL A 75 0.77 2.14 -1.31
N ALA A 76 1.05 3.41 -1.56
CA ALA A 76 0.04 4.39 -1.98
C ALA A 76 -0.05 4.49 -3.51
N MET A 77 -1.25 4.58 -4.05
CA MET A 77 -1.45 5.09 -5.41
C MET A 77 -1.25 6.61 -5.40
N ALA A 78 -0.62 7.15 -6.41
CA ALA A 78 -0.28 8.56 -6.52
C ALA A 78 -0.59 9.10 -7.90
N THR A 79 -1.51 10.04 -7.98
CA THR A 79 -1.78 10.79 -9.23
C THR A 79 -0.76 11.92 -9.40
N PRO A 80 -0.53 12.43 -10.63
CA PRO A 80 0.29 13.60 -10.85
C PRO A 80 -0.17 14.83 -10.05
N GLU A 81 -1.48 14.98 -9.84
CA GLU A 81 -2.06 16.06 -9.05
C GLU A 81 -1.65 15.95 -7.58
N ASP A 82 -1.79 14.75 -6.99
CA ASP A 82 -1.39 14.50 -5.60
C ASP A 82 0.12 14.63 -5.40
N MET A 83 0.91 14.21 -6.37
CA MET A 83 2.37 14.38 -6.34
C MET A 83 2.79 15.85 -6.41
N ARG A 84 2.12 16.65 -7.23
CA ARG A 84 2.40 18.08 -7.38
C ARG A 84 2.20 18.86 -6.09
N ILE A 85 1.19 18.51 -5.30
CA ILE A 85 0.93 19.12 -3.99
C ILE A 85 1.68 18.46 -2.86
N ASN A 86 2.53 17.47 -3.15
CA ASN A 86 3.23 16.68 -2.14
C ASN A 86 2.28 16.11 -1.08
N ALA A 87 1.22 15.44 -1.53
CA ALA A 87 0.13 14.96 -0.69
C ALA A 87 0.62 14.10 0.48
N GLU A 88 0.03 14.30 1.65
CA GLU A 88 0.49 13.65 2.89
C GLU A 88 0.46 12.13 2.80
N HIS A 89 -0.59 11.54 2.21
CA HIS A 89 -0.70 10.07 2.11
C HIS A 89 0.46 9.43 1.33
N ILE A 90 1.03 10.13 0.33
CA ILE A 90 2.21 9.68 -0.41
C ILE A 90 3.46 9.75 0.48
N ARG A 91 3.61 10.84 1.25
CA ARG A 91 4.79 11.07 2.09
C ARG A 91 4.90 10.10 3.25
N ILE A 92 3.77 9.68 3.82
CA ILE A 92 3.75 8.79 4.98
C ILE A 92 3.63 7.31 4.63
N ALA A 93 3.33 6.96 3.38
CA ALA A 93 3.40 5.59 2.89
C ALA A 93 4.86 5.11 2.79
N ASP A 94 5.06 3.81 2.72
CA ASP A 94 6.40 3.23 2.55
C ASP A 94 6.88 3.32 1.10
N GLN A 95 5.94 3.16 0.17
CA GLN A 95 6.17 3.23 -1.27
C GLN A 95 4.95 3.86 -1.94
N PHE A 96 5.13 4.30 -3.18
CA PHE A 96 4.00 4.73 -4.01
C PHE A 96 4.11 4.23 -5.45
N VAL A 97 2.95 4.14 -6.10
CA VAL A 97 2.81 3.78 -7.52
C VAL A 97 2.14 4.94 -8.23
N GLU A 98 2.79 5.43 -9.28
CA GLU A 98 2.20 6.45 -10.13
C GLU A 98 1.04 5.88 -10.95
N VAL A 99 -0.08 6.59 -10.96
CA VAL A 99 -1.29 6.24 -11.70
C VAL A 99 -1.76 7.45 -12.52
N PRO A 100 -2.60 7.23 -13.55
CA PRO A 100 -3.11 8.34 -14.37
C PRO A 100 -3.84 9.40 -13.54
N GLY A 101 -3.70 10.66 -13.94
CA GLY A 101 -4.40 11.80 -13.35
C GLY A 101 -5.86 11.92 -13.79
N GLY A 102 -6.49 13.01 -13.37
CA GLY A 102 -7.86 13.35 -13.71
C GLY A 102 -8.88 12.84 -12.68
N THR A 103 -10.11 12.57 -13.15
CA THR A 103 -11.20 12.11 -12.27
C THR A 103 -10.93 10.75 -11.65
N ASN A 104 -11.59 10.43 -10.55
CA ASN A 104 -11.42 9.15 -9.83
C ASN A 104 -11.66 7.92 -10.73
N ASN A 105 -12.51 8.02 -11.72
CA ASN A 105 -12.74 6.94 -12.70
C ASN A 105 -11.48 6.55 -13.49
N ASN A 106 -10.49 7.41 -13.55
CA ASN A 106 -9.21 7.15 -14.21
C ASN A 106 -8.17 6.52 -13.25
N ASN A 107 -8.40 6.58 -11.95
CA ASN A 107 -7.42 6.20 -10.94
C ASN A 107 -8.04 5.50 -9.73
N TYR A 108 -8.42 6.23 -8.68
CA TYR A 108 -8.84 5.67 -7.39
C TYR A 108 -10.17 4.88 -7.42
N ALA A 109 -11.01 5.08 -8.43
CA ALA A 109 -12.24 4.30 -8.66
C ALA A 109 -12.15 3.42 -9.92
N ASN A 110 -10.97 3.24 -10.49
CA ASN A 110 -10.75 2.37 -11.64
C ASN A 110 -10.34 0.97 -11.17
N VAL A 111 -11.31 0.08 -11.05
CA VAL A 111 -11.10 -1.30 -10.55
C VAL A 111 -10.08 -2.06 -11.40
N GLN A 112 -10.14 -1.93 -12.73
CA GLN A 112 -9.20 -2.61 -13.61
C GLN A 112 -7.77 -2.15 -13.38
N LEU A 113 -7.55 -0.84 -13.29
CA LEU A 113 -6.24 -0.26 -12.98
C LEU A 113 -5.72 -0.74 -11.62
N ILE A 114 -6.58 -0.75 -10.59
CA ILE A 114 -6.21 -1.20 -9.25
C ILE A 114 -5.75 -2.65 -9.27
N VAL A 115 -6.45 -3.53 -9.99
CA VAL A 115 -6.06 -4.93 -10.16
C VAL A 115 -4.72 -5.04 -10.90
N GLU A 116 -4.50 -4.28 -11.96
CA GLU A 116 -3.23 -4.24 -12.70
C GLU A 116 -2.08 -3.80 -11.81
N VAL A 117 -2.29 -2.75 -10.99
CA VAL A 117 -1.29 -2.30 -10.00
C VAL A 117 -0.95 -3.41 -9.01
N CYS A 118 -1.93 -4.16 -8.52
CA CYS A 118 -1.71 -5.27 -7.60
C CYS A 118 -0.91 -6.42 -8.22
N ILE A 119 -1.11 -6.69 -9.51
CA ILE A 119 -0.39 -7.76 -10.22
C ILE A 119 1.07 -7.37 -10.44
N ILE A 120 1.32 -6.12 -10.83
CA ILE A 120 2.67 -5.61 -11.11
C ILE A 120 3.48 -5.41 -9.81
N ASN A 121 2.80 -4.95 -8.78
CA ASN A 121 3.38 -4.70 -7.46
C ASN A 121 2.73 -5.67 -6.46
N PRO A 122 3.31 -6.85 -6.22
CA PRO A 122 2.64 -7.90 -5.47
C PRO A 122 2.22 -7.45 -4.07
N VAL A 123 1.01 -6.96 -3.97
CA VAL A 123 0.33 -6.60 -2.73
C VAL A 123 -0.76 -7.61 -2.43
N LEU A 124 -0.95 -7.91 -1.15
CA LEU A 124 -1.86 -8.97 -0.71
C LEU A 124 -3.24 -8.46 -0.28
N CYS A 125 -3.39 -7.17 -0.11
CA CYS A 125 -4.65 -6.55 0.32
C CYS A 125 -4.80 -5.18 -0.32
N ILE A 126 -6.02 -4.78 -0.60
CA ILE A 126 -6.37 -3.48 -1.17
C ILE A 126 -7.24 -2.73 -0.16
N PHE A 127 -6.87 -1.48 0.13
CA PHE A 127 -7.75 -0.53 0.82
C PHE A 127 -8.34 0.44 -0.20
N GLU A 128 -9.61 0.23 -0.49
CA GLU A 128 -10.42 1.11 -1.32
C GLU A 128 -11.65 1.57 -0.51
N PHE A 129 -11.99 2.84 -0.58
CA PHE A 129 -13.23 3.37 -0.05
C PHE A 129 -14.01 3.98 -1.20
N SER A 130 -14.86 3.18 -1.82
CA SER A 130 -15.85 3.68 -2.78
C SER A 130 -16.97 4.34 -2.01
N LEU A 131 -17.01 5.66 -2.04
CA LEU A 131 -18.26 6.37 -1.69
C LEU A 131 -19.25 6.13 -2.81
N CYS A 132 -20.22 5.25 -2.58
CA CYS A 132 -21.44 5.19 -3.36
C CYS A 132 -22.22 6.50 -3.22
#